data_c9ff2eaf9b88cf9aca0a1751c7bc53f7
#
_entry.id   c9ff2eaf9b88cf9aca0a1751c7bc53f7
#
_cell.length_a   1.000
_cell.length_b   1.000
_cell.length_c   1.000
_cell.angle_alpha   90.00
_cell.angle_beta   90.00
_cell.angle_gamma   90.00
#
_symmetry.space_group_name_H-M   'P 1'
#
loop_
_entity.id
_entity.type
_entity.pdbx_description
1 polymer ?
#
loop_
_entity_poly.entity_id
_entity_poly.type
_entity_poly.pdbx_seq_one_letter_code
_entity_poly.pdbx_strand_id
1 'polypeptide(L)'
;MLIPFVGGLALSDDKINTRWQDVVISIMGPFFGLILSVACLIGYWLTDLEILAGLAVFNALLNLFNLLPILPLDGGHVLKSIAFSINSKVGLITCALGAALGIYISYYFGLALLGFLLAIGSIEIFFEYKRRHLSQLLPLNRYAQIVSAVWYVVTVGGLSAIIWLVGQ
;
A
#
# COMPACT_ATOMS: atom_id res chain seq x y z
N MET A 1 20.01 0.27 -11.72
CA MET A 1 20.57 1.39 -10.95
C MET A 1 19.60 1.69 -9.81
N LEU A 2 19.98 1.41 -8.56
CA LEU A 2 19.15 1.69 -7.39
C LEU A 2 19.32 3.16 -7.03
N ILE A 3 18.27 3.96 -7.09
CA ILE A 3 18.26 5.32 -6.56
C ILE A 3 17.74 5.22 -5.13
N PRO A 4 18.61 5.34 -4.09
CA PRO A 4 18.17 5.38 -2.72
C PRO A 4 17.42 6.70 -2.53
N PHE A 5 16.27 6.67 -1.86
CA PHE A 5 15.31 7.76 -1.55
C PHE A 5 14.03 7.88 -2.39
N VAL A 6 13.87 7.16 -3.48
CA VAL A 6 12.57 7.08 -4.14
C VAL A 6 12.09 5.64 -4.02
N GLY A 7 11.42 5.32 -2.90
CA GLY A 7 10.92 4.01 -2.50
C GLY A 7 10.92 2.97 -3.62
N GLY A 8 12.01 2.18 -3.73
CA GLY A 8 12.07 0.99 -4.56
C GLY A 8 11.57 1.13 -6.00
N LEU A 9 11.86 2.23 -6.73
CA LEU A 9 11.78 2.24 -8.18
C LEU A 9 12.82 1.25 -8.70
N ALA A 10 12.49 -0.04 -8.66
CA ALA A 10 13.12 -1.01 -9.51
C ALA A 10 12.78 -0.58 -10.95
N LEU A 11 13.67 0.17 -11.57
CA LEU A 11 13.73 0.29 -13.03
C LEU A 11 14.20 -1.07 -13.54
N SER A 12 13.33 -2.07 -13.43
CA SER A 12 13.41 -3.27 -14.21
C SER A 12 12.97 -2.86 -15.62
N ASP A 13 13.76 -3.18 -16.64
CA ASP A 13 13.36 -3.11 -18.05
C ASP A 13 12.15 -4.05 -18.33
N ASP A 14 11.80 -4.89 -17.36
CA ASP A 14 10.58 -5.69 -17.36
C ASP A 14 9.39 -4.79 -16.98
N LYS A 15 8.70 -4.32 -18.00
CA LYS A 15 7.42 -3.60 -17.85
C LYS A 15 6.47 -4.48 -17.03
N ILE A 16 5.84 -3.91 -16.00
CA ILE A 16 4.72 -4.55 -15.31
C ILE A 16 3.67 -4.86 -16.37
N ASN A 17 3.51 -6.12 -16.73
CA ASN A 17 2.62 -6.55 -17.80
C ASN A 17 1.25 -6.99 -17.28
N THR A 18 1.12 -7.20 -15.95
CA THR A 18 -0.12 -7.65 -15.32
C THR A 18 -0.41 -6.86 -14.04
N ARG A 19 -1.69 -6.64 -13.76
CA ARG A 19 -2.13 -6.04 -12.49
C ARG A 19 -1.82 -6.94 -11.29
N TRP A 20 -1.62 -8.24 -11.51
CA TRP A 20 -1.18 -9.16 -10.47
C TRP A 20 0.23 -8.83 -9.98
N GLN A 21 1.15 -8.53 -10.88
CA GLN A 21 2.51 -8.10 -10.51
C GLN A 21 2.48 -6.80 -9.70
N ASP A 22 1.66 -5.83 -10.09
CA ASP A 22 1.47 -4.57 -9.35
C ASP A 22 0.99 -4.84 -7.91
N VAL A 23 -0.03 -5.70 -7.73
CA VAL A 23 -0.53 -6.11 -6.40
C VAL A 23 0.56 -6.80 -5.57
N VAL A 24 1.26 -7.78 -6.14
CA VAL A 24 2.29 -8.55 -5.43
C VAL A 24 3.42 -7.62 -4.96
N ILE A 25 3.92 -6.75 -5.84
CA ILE A 25 4.98 -5.79 -5.49
C ILE A 25 4.52 -4.88 -4.35
N SER A 26 3.30 -4.35 -4.43
CA SER A 26 2.77 -3.41 -3.44
C SER A 26 2.49 -4.06 -2.08
N ILE A 27 2.03 -5.32 -2.04
CA ILE A 27 1.76 -6.01 -0.75
C ILE A 27 3.04 -6.56 -0.11
N MET A 28 4.06 -6.90 -0.89
CA MET A 28 5.28 -7.52 -0.36
C MET A 28 5.97 -6.67 0.70
N GLY A 29 6.07 -5.34 0.52
CA GLY A 29 6.63 -4.43 1.52
C GLY A 29 5.93 -4.54 2.87
N PRO A 30 4.63 -4.22 2.95
CA PRO A 30 3.84 -4.34 4.17
C PRO A 30 3.77 -5.75 4.75
N PHE A 31 3.79 -6.79 3.91
CA PHE A 31 3.80 -8.18 4.36
C PHE A 31 5.11 -8.55 5.07
N PHE A 32 6.26 -8.17 4.51
CA PHE A 32 7.54 -8.35 5.21
C PHE A 32 7.63 -7.47 6.46
N GLY A 33 7.04 -6.27 6.43
CA GLY A 33 6.88 -5.42 7.60
C GLY A 33 6.07 -6.11 8.71
N LEU A 34 4.99 -6.81 8.36
CA LEU A 34 4.22 -7.62 9.31
C LEU A 34 5.08 -8.71 9.94
N ILE A 35 5.83 -9.47 9.13
CA ILE A 35 6.74 -10.52 9.64
C ILE A 35 7.77 -9.93 10.61
N LEU A 36 8.39 -8.79 10.26
CA LEU A 36 9.35 -8.12 11.12
C LEU A 36 8.71 -7.63 12.42
N SER A 37 7.52 -7.06 12.38
CA SER A 37 6.79 -6.62 13.58
C SER A 37 6.45 -7.80 14.50
N VAL A 38 6.04 -8.95 13.94
CA VAL A 38 5.81 -10.19 14.70
C VAL A 38 7.10 -10.68 15.34
N ALA A 39 8.21 -10.67 14.60
CA ALA A 39 9.51 -11.09 15.14
C ALA A 39 9.96 -10.19 16.31
N CYS A 40 9.78 -8.87 16.19
CA CYS A 40 10.06 -7.91 17.26
C CYS A 40 9.14 -8.14 18.49
N LEU A 41 7.85 -8.43 18.27
CA LEU A 41 6.90 -8.72 19.35
C LEU A 41 7.26 -10.01 20.10
N ILE A 42 7.63 -11.06 19.37
CA ILE A 42 8.11 -12.31 19.97
C ILE A 42 9.41 -12.04 20.76
N GLY A 43 10.34 -11.28 20.18
CA GLY A 43 11.57 -10.88 20.87
C GLY A 43 11.29 -10.13 22.18
N TYR A 44 10.31 -9.22 22.18
CA TYR A 44 9.85 -8.52 23.37
C TYR A 44 9.36 -9.52 24.46
N TRP A 45 8.49 -10.44 24.09
CA TRP A 45 7.97 -11.44 25.06
C TRP A 45 9.04 -12.41 25.61
N LEU A 46 10.14 -12.58 24.89
CA LEU A 46 11.24 -13.47 25.34
C LEU A 46 12.30 -12.75 26.18
N THR A 47 12.46 -11.43 26.00
CA THR A 47 13.59 -10.68 26.57
C THR A 47 13.16 -9.53 27.49
N ASP A 48 11.87 -9.19 27.52
CA ASP A 48 11.29 -8.01 28.20
C ASP A 48 11.95 -6.68 27.80
N LEU A 49 12.58 -6.61 26.62
CA LEU A 49 13.21 -5.41 26.10
C LEU A 49 12.17 -4.50 25.45
N GLU A 50 11.75 -3.42 26.12
CA GLU A 50 10.73 -2.47 25.65
C GLU A 50 11.05 -1.84 24.28
N ILE A 51 12.33 -1.75 23.92
CA ILE A 51 12.72 -1.26 22.58
C ILE A 51 12.18 -2.12 21.45
N LEU A 52 12.05 -3.44 21.66
CA LEU A 52 11.49 -4.37 20.68
C LEU A 52 9.98 -4.16 20.52
N ALA A 53 9.26 -3.86 21.61
CA ALA A 53 7.85 -3.49 21.56
C ALA A 53 7.66 -2.17 20.78
N GLY A 54 8.49 -1.17 21.07
CA GLY A 54 8.49 0.11 20.34
C GLY A 54 8.78 -0.06 18.85
N LEU A 55 9.76 -0.90 18.49
CA LEU A 55 10.08 -1.22 17.09
C LEU A 55 8.95 -1.96 16.38
N ALA A 56 8.29 -2.91 17.06
CA ALA A 56 7.14 -3.63 16.52
C ALA A 56 6.00 -2.68 16.16
N VAL A 57 5.63 -1.77 17.07
CA VAL A 57 4.57 -0.78 16.88
C VAL A 57 4.95 0.24 15.80
N PHE A 58 6.16 0.79 15.84
CA PHE A 58 6.62 1.78 14.87
C PHE A 58 6.60 1.21 13.45
N ASN A 59 7.16 0.00 13.27
CA ASN A 59 7.16 -0.67 11.97
C ASN A 59 5.73 -1.02 11.52
N ALA A 60 4.85 -1.46 12.43
CA ALA A 60 3.45 -1.72 12.11
C ALA A 60 2.72 -0.45 11.64
N LEU A 61 2.93 0.68 12.31
CA LEU A 61 2.34 1.97 11.92
C LEU A 61 2.82 2.45 10.55
N LEU A 62 4.13 2.33 10.27
CA LEU A 62 4.69 2.68 8.95
C LEU A 62 4.05 1.86 7.83
N ASN A 63 3.90 0.56 8.03
CA ASN A 63 3.31 -0.31 7.04
C ASN A 63 1.80 -0.12 6.90
N LEU A 64 1.07 0.17 7.99
CA LEU A 64 -0.34 0.57 7.94
C LEU A 64 -0.52 1.88 7.18
N PHE A 65 0.38 2.84 7.37
CA PHE A 65 0.37 4.08 6.59
C PHE A 65 0.53 3.80 5.10
N ASN A 66 1.47 2.92 4.71
CA ASN A 66 1.67 2.52 3.32
C ASN A 66 0.47 1.75 2.75
N LEU A 67 -0.30 1.07 3.59
CA LEU A 67 -1.52 0.36 3.19
C LEU A 67 -2.76 1.26 3.12
N LEU A 68 -2.66 2.57 3.37
CA LEU A 68 -3.80 3.46 3.13
C LEU A 68 -4.24 3.36 1.65
N PRO A 69 -5.57 3.36 1.39
CA PRO A 69 -6.13 3.21 0.04
C PRO A 69 -5.99 4.49 -0.80
N ILE A 70 -4.79 5.04 -0.85
CA ILE A 70 -4.46 6.36 -1.42
C ILE A 70 -3.21 6.23 -2.28
N LEU A 71 -3.27 6.61 -3.57
CA LEU A 71 -2.06 6.70 -4.40
C LEU A 71 -1.17 7.88 -3.96
N PRO A 72 0.16 7.72 -3.97
CA PRO A 72 0.96 6.62 -4.53
C PRO A 72 1.35 5.54 -3.52
N LEU A 73 0.63 5.37 -2.43
CA LEU A 73 0.93 4.37 -1.40
C LEU A 73 0.59 2.95 -1.89
N ASP A 74 1.20 1.94 -1.27
CA ASP A 74 1.05 0.53 -1.65
C ASP A 74 -0.43 0.08 -1.63
N GLY A 75 -1.19 0.49 -0.60
CA GLY A 75 -2.62 0.21 -0.51
C GLY A 75 -3.42 0.83 -1.66
N GLY A 76 -3.03 2.01 -2.13
CA GLY A 76 -3.62 2.65 -3.30
C GLY A 76 -3.38 1.85 -4.59
N HIS A 77 -2.18 1.31 -4.79
CA HIS A 77 -1.84 0.45 -5.94
C HIS A 77 -2.64 -0.86 -5.94
N VAL A 78 -2.76 -1.51 -4.77
CA VAL A 78 -3.59 -2.72 -4.63
C VAL A 78 -5.04 -2.44 -4.98
N LEU A 79 -5.61 -1.38 -4.39
CA LEU A 79 -7.01 -1.01 -4.62
C LEU A 79 -7.25 -0.60 -6.07
N LYS A 80 -6.34 0.18 -6.67
CA LYS A 80 -6.34 0.55 -8.07
C LYS A 80 -6.39 -0.69 -8.96
N SER A 81 -5.49 -1.65 -8.74
CA SER A 81 -5.36 -2.86 -9.57
C SER A 81 -6.61 -3.74 -9.50
N ILE A 82 -7.23 -3.88 -8.31
CA ILE A 82 -8.50 -4.59 -8.14
C ILE A 82 -9.64 -3.84 -8.84
N ALA A 83 -9.80 -2.55 -8.58
CA ALA A 83 -10.91 -1.74 -9.07
C ALA A 83 -10.91 -1.61 -10.61
N PHE A 84 -9.75 -1.37 -11.22
CA PHE A 84 -9.62 -1.34 -12.69
C PHE A 84 -9.79 -2.71 -13.34
N SER A 85 -9.58 -3.79 -12.61
CA SER A 85 -9.85 -5.15 -13.11
C SER A 85 -11.34 -5.48 -13.14
N ILE A 86 -12.16 -4.80 -12.34
CA ILE A 86 -13.62 -4.91 -12.38
C ILE A 86 -14.16 -4.10 -13.56
N ASN A 87 -13.87 -2.78 -13.57
CA ASN A 87 -14.29 -1.87 -14.62
C ASN A 87 -13.47 -0.57 -14.55
N SER A 88 -13.11 0.00 -15.71
CA SER A 88 -12.39 1.28 -15.79
C SER A 88 -13.10 2.43 -15.05
N LYS A 89 -14.43 2.49 -15.07
CA LYS A 89 -15.21 3.50 -14.35
C LYS A 89 -15.08 3.31 -12.83
N VAL A 90 -15.18 2.07 -12.36
CA VAL A 90 -14.99 1.72 -10.94
C VAL A 90 -13.59 2.11 -10.50
N GLY A 91 -12.56 1.79 -11.28
CA GLY A 91 -11.17 2.16 -11.00
C GLY A 91 -11.00 3.69 -10.85
N LEU A 92 -11.53 4.47 -11.78
CA LEU A 92 -11.46 5.93 -11.72
C LEU A 92 -12.18 6.50 -10.50
N ILE A 93 -13.39 6.03 -10.20
CA ILE A 93 -14.17 6.48 -9.03
C ILE A 93 -13.42 6.15 -7.74
N THR A 94 -12.90 4.93 -7.63
CA THR A 94 -12.13 4.48 -6.44
C THR A 94 -10.88 5.34 -6.24
N CYS A 95 -10.10 5.59 -7.29
CA CYS A 95 -8.93 6.45 -7.21
C CYS A 95 -9.28 7.90 -6.86
N ALA A 96 -10.37 8.44 -7.43
CA ALA A 96 -10.84 9.80 -7.12
C ALA A 96 -11.29 9.92 -5.66
N LEU A 97 -12.03 8.94 -5.14
CA LEU A 97 -12.45 8.89 -3.73
C LEU A 97 -11.24 8.76 -2.79
N GLY A 98 -10.26 7.91 -3.12
CA GLY A 98 -9.01 7.80 -2.38
C GLY A 98 -8.23 9.11 -2.33
N ALA A 99 -8.12 9.81 -3.47
CA ALA A 99 -7.47 11.12 -3.53
C ALA A 99 -8.22 12.18 -2.69
N ALA A 100 -9.55 12.23 -2.78
CA ALA A 100 -10.37 13.14 -1.99
C ALA A 100 -10.25 12.88 -0.49
N LEU A 101 -10.29 11.61 -0.06
CA LEU A 101 -10.07 11.20 1.32
C LEU A 101 -8.67 11.60 1.81
N GLY A 102 -7.65 11.36 1.00
CA GLY A 102 -6.28 11.73 1.33
C GLY A 102 -6.09 13.24 1.47
N ILE A 103 -6.67 14.05 0.58
CA ILE A 103 -6.66 15.52 0.67
C ILE A 103 -7.34 15.98 1.96
N TYR A 104 -8.50 15.39 2.30
CA TYR A 104 -9.21 15.71 3.53
C TYR A 104 -8.36 15.39 4.78
N ILE A 105 -7.74 14.20 4.84
CA ILE A 105 -6.85 13.78 5.93
C ILE A 105 -5.63 14.71 6.00
N SER A 106 -4.99 15.00 4.88
CA SER A 106 -3.83 15.90 4.80
C SER A 106 -4.14 17.29 5.35
N TYR A 107 -5.29 17.85 4.97
CA TYR A 107 -5.73 19.15 5.42
C TYR A 107 -6.09 19.15 6.92
N TYR A 108 -6.87 18.17 7.37
CA TYR A 108 -7.35 18.10 8.76
C TYR A 108 -6.22 17.89 9.78
N PHE A 109 -5.23 17.06 9.44
CA PHE A 109 -4.09 16.76 10.31
C PHE A 109 -2.85 17.64 10.05
N GLY A 110 -2.89 18.56 9.09
CA GLY A 110 -1.76 19.41 8.73
C GLY A 110 -0.57 18.65 8.15
N LEU A 111 -0.80 17.48 7.51
CA LEU A 111 0.23 16.58 7.00
C LEU A 111 0.71 17.03 5.60
N ALA A 112 1.57 18.03 5.55
CA ALA A 112 2.10 18.57 4.28
C ALA A 112 2.77 17.50 3.40
N LEU A 113 3.48 16.54 4.01
CA LEU A 113 4.10 15.42 3.30
C LEU A 113 3.05 14.55 2.58
N LEU A 114 1.93 14.24 3.25
CA LEU A 114 0.83 13.49 2.64
C LEU A 114 0.23 14.27 1.47
N GLY A 115 0.05 15.60 1.61
CA GLY A 115 -0.40 16.46 0.52
C GLY A 115 0.51 16.42 -0.71
N PHE A 116 1.82 16.43 -0.49
CA PHE A 116 2.81 16.29 -1.56
C PHE A 116 2.74 14.91 -2.25
N LEU A 117 2.63 13.82 -1.48
CA LEU A 117 2.45 12.48 -2.02
C LEU A 117 1.16 12.35 -2.84
N LEU A 118 0.07 12.98 -2.38
CA LEU A 118 -1.20 13.02 -3.13
C LEU A 118 -1.09 13.76 -4.46
N ALA A 119 -0.31 14.83 -4.52
CA ALA A 119 -0.05 15.52 -5.79
C ALA A 119 0.66 14.59 -6.79
N ILE A 120 1.65 13.82 -6.33
CA ILE A 120 2.32 12.79 -7.16
C ILE A 120 1.32 11.71 -7.60
N GLY A 121 0.52 11.18 -6.69
CA GLY A 121 -0.50 10.16 -6.99
C GLY A 121 -1.57 10.65 -7.98
N SER A 122 -1.96 11.93 -7.91
CA SER A 122 -2.89 12.54 -8.87
C SER A 122 -2.31 12.59 -10.27
N ILE A 123 -1.01 12.85 -10.40
CA ILE A 123 -0.28 12.81 -11.68
C ILE A 123 -0.30 11.37 -12.24
N GLU A 124 -0.08 10.37 -11.41
CA GLU A 124 -0.13 8.97 -11.81
C GLU A 124 -1.51 8.57 -12.35
N ILE A 125 -2.59 8.94 -11.63
CA ILE A 125 -3.97 8.69 -12.08
C ILE A 125 -4.22 9.34 -13.44
N PHE A 126 -3.77 10.58 -13.63
CA PHE A 126 -3.92 11.29 -14.89
C PHE A 126 -3.19 10.59 -16.03
N PHE A 127 -1.95 10.13 -15.81
CA PHE A 127 -1.20 9.40 -16.84
C PHE A 127 -1.82 8.03 -17.12
N GLU A 128 -2.31 7.30 -16.13
CA GLU A 128 -2.99 6.02 -16.34
C GLU A 128 -4.29 6.21 -17.15
N TYR A 129 -5.06 7.25 -16.83
CA TYR A 129 -6.25 7.60 -17.60
C TYR A 129 -5.91 7.94 -19.06
N LYS A 130 -4.89 8.74 -19.30
CA LYS A 130 -4.45 9.13 -20.64
C LYS A 130 -3.87 7.94 -21.44
N ARG A 131 -3.14 7.05 -20.76
CA ARG A 131 -2.50 5.88 -21.37
C ARG A 131 -3.38 4.64 -21.43
N ARG A 132 -4.63 4.69 -20.95
CA ARG A 132 -5.51 3.51 -20.86
C ARG A 132 -5.71 2.78 -22.21
N HIS A 133 -5.51 3.46 -23.34
CA HIS A 133 -5.55 2.86 -24.67
C HIS A 133 -4.20 2.23 -25.09
N LEU A 134 -3.11 2.52 -24.39
CA LEU A 134 -1.76 2.06 -24.71
C LEU A 134 -1.23 1.03 -23.68
N SER A 135 -1.65 1.09 -22.42
CA SER A 135 -1.26 0.16 -21.36
C SER A 135 -2.32 -0.93 -21.21
N GLN A 136 -2.20 -1.99 -22.01
CA GLN A 136 -3.01 -3.20 -21.87
C GLN A 136 -2.45 -4.06 -20.71
N LEU A 137 -2.48 -3.53 -19.47
CA LEU A 137 -2.23 -4.37 -18.30
C LEU A 137 -3.31 -5.45 -18.25
N LEU A 138 -2.91 -6.71 -18.24
CA LEU A 138 -3.83 -7.83 -18.12
C LEU A 138 -4.61 -7.72 -16.80
N PRO A 139 -5.96 -7.68 -16.83
CA PRO A 139 -6.77 -7.55 -15.65
C PRO A 139 -6.66 -8.79 -14.76
N LEU A 140 -6.90 -8.61 -13.44
CA LEU A 140 -7.03 -9.72 -12.50
C LEU A 140 -8.27 -10.55 -12.83
N ASN A 141 -8.15 -11.86 -12.85
CA ASN A 141 -9.30 -12.75 -12.85
C ASN A 141 -10.01 -12.68 -11.47
N ARG A 142 -11.23 -13.20 -11.36
CA ARG A 142 -12.02 -13.14 -10.11
C ARG A 142 -11.30 -13.76 -8.91
N TYR A 143 -10.60 -14.86 -9.14
CA TYR A 143 -9.80 -15.52 -8.09
C TYR A 143 -8.67 -14.61 -7.59
N ALA A 144 -7.90 -14.04 -8.50
CA ALA A 144 -6.81 -13.12 -8.15
C ALA A 144 -7.33 -11.85 -7.44
N GLN A 145 -8.51 -11.32 -7.82
CA GLN A 145 -9.14 -10.20 -7.11
C GLN A 145 -9.44 -10.55 -5.65
N ILE A 146 -10.05 -11.73 -5.42
CA ILE A 146 -10.37 -12.20 -4.06
C ILE A 146 -9.11 -12.44 -3.25
N VAL A 147 -8.11 -13.12 -3.82
CA VAL A 147 -6.83 -13.38 -3.15
C VAL A 147 -6.13 -12.07 -2.78
N SER A 148 -6.10 -11.08 -3.68
CA SER A 148 -5.52 -9.77 -3.43
C SER A 148 -6.24 -9.04 -2.29
N ALA A 149 -7.57 -9.06 -2.29
CA ALA A 149 -8.38 -8.42 -1.25
C ALA A 149 -8.19 -9.10 0.11
N VAL A 150 -8.20 -10.43 0.15
CA VAL A 150 -7.96 -11.20 1.38
C VAL A 150 -6.56 -10.93 1.92
N TRP A 151 -5.53 -10.98 1.06
CA TRP A 151 -4.16 -10.71 1.45
C TRP A 151 -3.99 -9.30 2.03
N TYR A 152 -4.58 -8.30 1.37
CA TYR A 152 -4.61 -6.93 1.87
C TYR A 152 -5.25 -6.83 3.27
N VAL A 153 -6.46 -7.39 3.44
CA VAL A 153 -7.20 -7.35 4.72
C VAL A 153 -6.45 -8.09 5.83
N VAL A 154 -5.88 -9.26 5.53
CA VAL A 154 -5.07 -10.03 6.50
C VAL A 154 -3.83 -9.25 6.94
N THR A 155 -3.14 -8.58 6.01
CA THR A 155 -1.96 -7.76 6.35
C THR A 155 -2.35 -6.56 7.21
N VAL A 156 -3.40 -5.83 6.84
CA VAL A 156 -3.92 -4.71 7.65
C VAL A 156 -4.36 -5.19 9.03
N GLY A 157 -5.11 -6.29 9.11
CA GLY A 157 -5.58 -6.87 10.36
C GLY A 157 -4.43 -7.33 11.27
N GLY A 158 -3.42 -7.99 10.69
CA GLY A 158 -2.24 -8.44 11.42
C GLY A 158 -1.43 -7.29 12.01
N LEU A 159 -1.15 -6.24 11.20
CA LEU A 159 -0.45 -5.04 11.67
C LEU A 159 -1.24 -4.30 12.76
N SER A 160 -2.55 -4.20 12.62
CA SER A 160 -3.42 -3.57 13.62
C SER A 160 -3.45 -4.38 14.93
N ALA A 161 -3.44 -5.71 14.84
CA ALA A 161 -3.41 -6.59 16.00
C ALA A 161 -2.10 -6.43 16.80
N ILE A 162 -0.95 -6.23 16.14
CA ILE A 162 0.32 -5.98 16.82
C ILE A 162 0.25 -4.72 17.67
N ILE A 163 -0.28 -3.63 17.12
CA ILE A 163 -0.42 -2.36 17.85
C ILE A 163 -1.32 -2.55 19.07
N TRP A 164 -2.42 -3.27 18.90
CA TRP A 164 -3.35 -3.56 19.99
C TRP A 164 -2.72 -4.43 21.08
N LEU A 165 -1.95 -5.48 20.72
CA LEU A 165 -1.31 -6.39 21.65
C LEU A 165 -0.21 -5.72 22.50
N VAL A 166 0.53 -4.77 21.92
CA VAL A 166 1.56 -4.02 22.66
C VAL A 166 0.94 -2.95 23.56
N GLY A 167 -0.26 -2.46 23.21
CA GLY A 167 -0.96 -1.42 23.98
C GLY A 167 -1.74 -1.94 25.21
N GLN A 168 -1.74 -3.27 25.48
CA GLN A 168 -2.37 -3.90 26.65
C GLN A 168 -1.39 -4.00 27.82
#